data_597ef679c13c46285212cd8236135e70
#
_entry.id   597ef679c13c46285212cd8236135e70
#
_cell.length_a   1.000
_cell.length_b   1.000
_cell.length_c   1.000
_cell.angle_alpha   90.00
_cell.angle_beta   90.00
_cell.angle_gamma   90.00
#
_symmetry.space_group_name_H-M   'P 1'
#
loop_
_entity.id
_entity.type
_entity.pdbx_description
1 polymer ?
#
loop_
_entity_poly.entity_id
_entity_poly.type
_entity_poly.pdbx_seq_one_letter_code
_entity_poly.pdbx_strand_id
1 'polypeptide(L)'
;MSEVRAKKALGQHFLVDLNIARKICDSLGGGTSERPCPVLEVGCGMGVLTQFLLKRTDVVTYGAEIDSESVAYLHAHYPEFTPRLMEGDFLKMDLRTLFPEGLRVIGNFPYNISSQIFFKVLENRDLIPECVGMIQKEVAVRLAEPPGSKEYGILSVLLQAWYDIEYLFTVNETVFNPPPKVKSAVVRLHRNGVDRLDCDERLFVRVVKASFGQRRKMLRNSLRAAFGDFGG
;
A
#
# COMPACT_ATOMS: atom_id res chain seq x y z
N MET A 1 -21.87 -22.41 -5.15
CA MET A 1 -21.30 -21.19 -5.76
C MET A 1 -19.82 -21.45 -5.99
N SER A 2 -19.29 -21.13 -7.18
CA SER A 2 -17.88 -21.38 -7.49
C SER A 2 -17.01 -20.46 -6.66
N GLU A 3 -16.07 -21.05 -5.94
CA GLU A 3 -15.03 -20.36 -5.20
C GLU A 3 -14.18 -19.54 -6.19
N VAL A 4 -13.88 -18.27 -5.86
CA VAL A 4 -13.05 -17.41 -6.72
C VAL A 4 -11.66 -18.01 -6.84
N ARG A 5 -11.17 -18.16 -8.06
CA ARG A 5 -9.85 -18.73 -8.32
C ARG A 5 -8.78 -17.66 -8.35
N ALA A 6 -7.70 -17.89 -7.63
CA ALA A 6 -6.55 -16.97 -7.64
C ALA A 6 -5.91 -16.90 -9.03
N LYS A 7 -5.80 -15.68 -9.57
CA LYS A 7 -5.21 -15.40 -10.88
C LYS A 7 -3.73 -15.03 -10.73
N LYS A 8 -2.84 -15.88 -11.24
CA LYS A 8 -1.39 -15.65 -11.20
C LYS A 8 -0.98 -14.32 -11.85
N ALA A 9 -1.67 -13.93 -12.93
CA ALA A 9 -1.42 -12.65 -13.62
C ALA A 9 -1.70 -11.44 -12.73
N LEU A 10 -2.62 -11.56 -11.75
CA LEU A 10 -2.94 -10.53 -10.78
C LEU A 10 -2.12 -10.64 -9.49
N GLY A 11 -1.22 -11.62 -9.38
CA GLY A 11 -0.41 -11.82 -8.18
C GLY A 11 -1.21 -12.17 -6.93
N GLN A 12 -2.39 -12.79 -7.10
CA GLN A 12 -3.33 -13.07 -6.02
C GLN A 12 -2.88 -14.23 -5.13
N HIS A 13 -2.86 -13.97 -3.83
CA HIS A 13 -2.75 -14.93 -2.74
C HIS A 13 -3.81 -14.55 -1.70
N PHE A 14 -4.90 -15.28 -1.65
CA PHE A 14 -5.99 -14.97 -0.73
C PHE A 14 -5.61 -15.33 0.70
N LEU A 15 -5.64 -14.35 1.59
CA LEU A 15 -5.52 -14.57 3.02
C LEU A 15 -6.74 -15.39 3.50
N VAL A 16 -6.51 -16.46 4.25
CA VAL A 16 -7.59 -17.31 4.79
C VAL A 16 -7.64 -17.30 6.33
N ASP A 17 -6.63 -16.79 6.99
CA ASP A 17 -6.59 -16.66 8.45
C ASP A 17 -7.32 -15.40 8.92
N LEU A 18 -8.47 -15.60 9.57
CA LEU A 18 -9.30 -14.52 10.08
C LEU A 18 -8.68 -13.74 11.24
N ASN A 19 -7.80 -14.36 12.03
CA ASN A 19 -7.12 -13.67 13.13
C ASN A 19 -6.08 -12.69 12.58
N ILE A 20 -5.36 -13.11 11.53
CA ILE A 20 -4.42 -12.22 10.82
C ILE A 20 -5.21 -11.09 10.15
N ALA A 21 -6.32 -11.39 9.46
CA ALA A 21 -7.16 -10.38 8.82
C ALA A 21 -7.66 -9.34 9.83
N ARG A 22 -8.17 -9.78 10.97
CA ARG A 22 -8.59 -8.88 12.07
C ARG A 22 -7.43 -8.02 12.55
N LYS A 23 -6.27 -8.64 12.83
CA LYS A 23 -5.08 -7.91 13.30
C LYS A 23 -4.62 -6.82 12.32
N ILE A 24 -4.73 -7.08 11.00
CA ILE A 24 -4.45 -6.07 9.97
C ILE A 24 -5.44 -4.90 10.08
N CYS A 25 -6.74 -5.20 10.17
CA CYS A 25 -7.79 -4.18 10.28
C CYS A 25 -7.68 -3.35 11.57
N ASP A 26 -7.31 -3.99 12.69
CA ASP A 26 -7.10 -3.34 13.98
C ASP A 26 -5.83 -2.46 14.00
N SER A 27 -4.89 -2.70 13.09
CA SER A 27 -3.67 -1.90 12.94
C SER A 27 -3.92 -0.54 12.25
N LEU A 28 -5.06 -0.36 11.60
CA LEU A 28 -5.44 0.88 10.94
C LEU A 28 -6.20 1.79 11.92
N GLY A 29 -5.77 3.04 12.02
CA GLY A 29 -6.51 4.08 12.74
C GLY A 29 -7.89 4.34 12.12
N GLY A 30 -8.75 4.99 12.87
CA GLY A 30 -10.09 5.36 12.45
C GLY A 30 -10.40 6.82 12.76
N GLY A 31 -11.63 7.21 12.52
CA GLY A 31 -12.23 8.43 13.02
C GLY A 31 -12.86 8.19 14.40
N THR A 32 -14.04 8.76 14.59
CA THR A 32 -14.94 8.43 15.70
C THR A 32 -16.25 7.88 15.15
N SER A 33 -17.08 7.28 15.99
CA SER A 33 -18.40 6.83 15.56
C SER A 33 -19.30 7.98 15.08
N GLU A 34 -19.05 9.21 15.54
CA GLU A 34 -19.76 10.43 15.10
C GLU A 34 -19.20 11.02 13.81
N ARG A 35 -17.90 10.83 13.58
CA ARG A 35 -17.18 11.27 12.36
C ARG A 35 -16.30 10.14 11.84
N PRO A 36 -16.88 9.10 11.23
CA PRO A 36 -16.12 8.00 10.67
C PRO A 36 -15.29 8.48 9.48
N CYS A 37 -14.04 7.99 9.37
CA CYS A 37 -13.16 8.36 8.27
C CYS A 37 -13.30 7.40 7.08
N PRO A 38 -13.16 7.89 5.83
CA PRO A 38 -13.09 7.02 4.66
C PRO A 38 -11.87 6.10 4.70
N VAL A 39 -12.10 4.82 4.44
CA VAL A 39 -11.06 3.79 4.30
C VAL A 39 -11.25 3.08 2.97
N LEU A 40 -10.21 3.04 2.15
CA LEU A 40 -10.21 2.32 0.88
C LEU A 40 -9.41 1.02 1.02
N GLU A 41 -10.08 -0.10 0.92
CA GLU A 41 -9.47 -1.42 0.79
C GLU A 41 -9.04 -1.65 -0.66
N VAL A 42 -7.75 -1.92 -0.88
CA VAL A 42 -7.20 -2.19 -2.21
C VAL A 42 -7.00 -3.69 -2.40
N GLY A 43 -7.73 -4.26 -3.38
CA GLY A 43 -7.72 -5.70 -3.64
C GLY A 43 -8.54 -6.45 -2.60
N CYS A 44 -9.86 -6.22 -2.59
CA CYS A 44 -10.77 -6.80 -1.59
C CYS A 44 -10.87 -8.34 -1.67
N GLY A 45 -10.61 -8.92 -2.87
CA GLY A 45 -10.71 -10.35 -3.09
C GLY A 45 -12.07 -10.91 -2.69
N MET A 46 -12.06 -11.92 -1.82
CA MET A 46 -13.29 -12.51 -1.26
C MET A 46 -13.76 -11.82 0.04
N GLY A 47 -13.30 -10.61 0.33
CA GLY A 47 -13.79 -9.83 1.47
C GLY A 47 -13.23 -10.21 2.84
N VAL A 48 -12.04 -10.82 2.88
CA VAL A 48 -11.44 -11.29 4.13
C VAL A 48 -11.13 -10.13 5.09
N LEU A 49 -10.64 -8.99 4.61
CA LEU A 49 -10.49 -7.78 5.41
C LEU A 49 -11.82 -7.02 5.48
N THR A 50 -12.54 -6.92 4.37
CA THR A 50 -13.83 -6.22 4.23
C THR A 50 -14.79 -6.56 5.35
N GLN A 51 -14.95 -7.86 5.70
CA GLN A 51 -15.86 -8.30 6.76
C GLN A 51 -15.56 -7.72 8.14
N PHE A 52 -14.31 -7.38 8.43
CA PHE A 52 -13.91 -6.73 9.69
C PHE A 52 -14.04 -5.21 9.59
N LEU A 53 -13.69 -4.62 8.46
CA LEU A 53 -13.83 -3.19 8.22
C LEU A 53 -15.29 -2.74 8.25
N LEU A 54 -16.20 -3.52 7.67
CA LEU A 54 -17.65 -3.22 7.69
C LEU A 54 -18.27 -3.24 9.10
N LYS A 55 -17.64 -3.91 10.06
CA LYS A 55 -18.10 -3.95 11.46
C LYS A 55 -17.62 -2.77 12.29
N ARG A 56 -16.66 -1.99 11.78
CA ARG A 56 -16.13 -0.81 12.45
C ARG A 56 -17.09 0.37 12.28
N THR A 57 -17.40 1.05 13.37
CA THR A 57 -18.29 2.24 13.37
C THR A 57 -17.52 3.55 13.18
N ASP A 58 -16.20 3.51 13.31
CA ASP A 58 -15.29 4.65 13.20
C ASP A 58 -14.72 4.83 11.79
N VAL A 59 -15.14 3.99 10.83
CA VAL A 59 -14.71 4.06 9.42
C VAL A 59 -15.89 3.89 8.45
N VAL A 60 -15.79 4.50 7.28
CA VAL A 60 -16.64 4.22 6.12
C VAL A 60 -15.80 3.46 5.09
N THR A 61 -16.10 2.17 4.93
CA THR A 61 -15.31 1.28 4.08
C THR A 61 -15.71 1.40 2.62
N TYR A 62 -14.73 1.66 1.76
CA TYR A 62 -14.78 1.59 0.30
C TYR A 62 -13.86 0.47 -0.18
N GLY A 63 -14.12 -0.07 -1.36
CA GLY A 63 -13.26 -1.09 -1.97
C GLY A 63 -12.86 -0.74 -3.40
N ALA A 64 -11.64 -1.12 -3.77
CA ALA A 64 -11.15 -1.11 -5.14
C ALA A 64 -10.75 -2.53 -5.53
N GLU A 65 -11.44 -3.13 -6.50
CA GLU A 65 -11.18 -4.49 -6.96
C GLU A 65 -11.18 -4.55 -8.48
N ILE A 66 -10.15 -5.15 -9.06
CA ILE A 66 -9.99 -5.26 -10.52
C ILE A 66 -10.51 -6.60 -11.07
N ASP A 67 -10.58 -7.61 -10.21
CA ASP A 67 -11.01 -8.95 -10.61
C ASP A 67 -12.53 -9.07 -10.59
N SER A 68 -13.14 -9.19 -11.76
CA SER A 68 -14.60 -9.29 -11.90
C SER A 68 -15.23 -10.50 -11.17
N GLU A 69 -14.50 -11.62 -11.00
CA GLU A 69 -14.98 -12.74 -10.21
C GLU A 69 -15.05 -12.39 -8.71
N SER A 70 -14.05 -11.69 -8.22
CA SER A 70 -14.02 -11.16 -6.85
C SER A 70 -15.12 -10.11 -6.65
N VAL A 71 -15.32 -9.21 -7.61
CA VAL A 71 -16.42 -8.22 -7.59
C VAL A 71 -17.78 -8.91 -7.51
N ALA A 72 -18.04 -9.91 -8.37
CA ALA A 72 -19.29 -10.68 -8.36
C ALA A 72 -19.50 -11.41 -7.02
N TYR A 73 -18.42 -11.96 -6.45
CA TYR A 73 -18.46 -12.58 -5.12
C TYR A 73 -18.84 -11.58 -4.03
N LEU A 74 -18.21 -10.39 -4.04
CA LEU A 74 -18.48 -9.34 -3.05
C LEU A 74 -19.92 -8.83 -3.13
N HIS A 75 -20.45 -8.62 -4.33
CA HIS A 75 -21.86 -8.25 -4.52
C HIS A 75 -22.82 -9.29 -3.93
N ALA A 76 -22.52 -10.57 -4.11
CA ALA A 76 -23.38 -11.65 -3.62
C ALA A 76 -23.32 -11.84 -2.10
N HIS A 77 -22.16 -11.60 -1.45
CA HIS A 77 -21.94 -11.91 -0.04
C HIS A 77 -21.95 -10.69 0.87
N TYR A 78 -21.76 -9.49 0.32
CA TYR A 78 -21.73 -8.21 1.03
C TYR A 78 -22.58 -7.16 0.30
N PRO A 79 -23.89 -7.36 0.18
CA PRO A 79 -24.77 -6.47 -0.60
C PRO A 79 -24.76 -5.04 -0.08
N GLU A 80 -24.55 -4.82 1.23
CA GLU A 80 -24.41 -3.51 1.87
C GLU A 80 -23.11 -2.77 1.47
N PHE A 81 -22.14 -3.50 0.97
CA PHE A 81 -20.86 -2.95 0.49
C PHE A 81 -20.90 -2.54 -0.99
N THR A 82 -21.84 -3.11 -1.76
CA THR A 82 -21.99 -2.87 -3.20
C THR A 82 -21.92 -1.39 -3.61
N PRO A 83 -22.60 -0.42 -2.94
CA PRO A 83 -22.56 0.98 -3.33
C PRO A 83 -21.19 1.65 -3.16
N ARG A 84 -20.29 1.03 -2.42
CA ARG A 84 -18.95 1.54 -2.09
C ARG A 84 -17.82 0.68 -2.69
N LEU A 85 -18.17 -0.33 -3.46
CA LEU A 85 -17.23 -1.17 -4.21
C LEU A 85 -17.00 -0.57 -5.60
N MET A 86 -15.78 -0.21 -5.89
CA MET A 86 -15.36 0.34 -7.18
C MET A 86 -14.64 -0.77 -7.97
N GLU A 87 -15.25 -1.22 -9.05
CA GLU A 87 -14.62 -2.14 -9.98
C GLU A 87 -13.59 -1.39 -10.83
N GLY A 88 -12.32 -1.79 -10.73
CA GLY A 88 -11.26 -1.20 -11.53
C GLY A 88 -9.87 -1.24 -10.90
N ASP A 89 -8.94 -0.69 -11.65
CA ASP A 89 -7.53 -0.62 -11.29
C ASP A 89 -7.28 0.56 -10.33
N PHE A 90 -6.96 0.28 -9.07
CA PHE A 90 -6.60 1.29 -8.07
C PHE A 90 -5.53 2.25 -8.57
N LEU A 91 -4.55 1.77 -9.33
CA LEU A 91 -3.46 2.62 -9.84
C LEU A 91 -3.94 3.70 -10.81
N LYS A 92 -5.12 3.53 -11.42
CA LYS A 92 -5.73 4.49 -12.38
C LYS A 92 -6.81 5.37 -11.75
N MET A 93 -7.24 5.09 -10.51
CA MET A 93 -8.29 5.87 -9.85
C MET A 93 -7.81 7.29 -9.53
N ASP A 94 -8.65 8.29 -9.74
CA ASP A 94 -8.43 9.66 -9.28
C ASP A 94 -8.91 9.81 -7.84
N LEU A 95 -7.99 9.61 -6.89
CA LEU A 95 -8.31 9.67 -5.46
C LEU A 95 -8.73 11.08 -5.01
N ARG A 96 -8.28 12.14 -5.69
CA ARG A 96 -8.66 13.53 -5.35
C ARG A 96 -10.11 13.82 -5.65
N THR A 97 -10.59 13.31 -6.77
CA THR A 97 -12.01 13.43 -7.13
C THR A 97 -12.90 12.53 -6.26
N LEU A 98 -12.45 11.30 -5.96
CA LEU A 98 -13.23 10.33 -5.20
C LEU A 98 -13.28 10.64 -3.70
N PHE A 99 -12.20 11.16 -3.13
CA PHE A 99 -12.03 11.39 -1.69
C PHE A 99 -11.41 12.77 -1.42
N PRO A 100 -12.10 13.86 -1.72
CA PRO A 100 -11.54 15.22 -1.59
C PRO A 100 -11.18 15.59 -0.14
N GLU A 101 -11.85 14.99 0.85
CA GLU A 101 -11.59 15.19 2.28
C GLU A 101 -10.50 14.26 2.85
N GLY A 102 -9.91 13.40 1.99
CA GLY A 102 -8.91 12.43 2.38
C GLY A 102 -9.47 11.05 2.71
N LEU A 103 -8.57 10.08 2.80
CA LEU A 103 -8.89 8.67 3.06
C LEU A 103 -7.70 7.97 3.73
N ARG A 104 -7.95 6.83 4.37
CA ARG A 104 -6.91 5.86 4.72
C ARG A 104 -6.92 4.71 3.71
N VAL A 105 -5.78 4.06 3.56
CA VAL A 105 -5.62 2.93 2.62
C VAL A 105 -5.26 1.67 3.39
N ILE A 106 -5.89 0.56 3.05
CA ILE A 106 -5.58 -0.75 3.62
C ILE A 106 -5.63 -1.83 2.56
N GLY A 107 -4.90 -2.93 2.73
CA GLY A 107 -5.07 -4.09 1.86
C GLY A 107 -4.06 -5.21 2.05
N ASN A 108 -4.43 -6.37 1.53
CA ASN A 108 -3.50 -7.43 1.19
C ASN A 108 -2.99 -7.16 -0.23
N PHE A 109 -1.93 -6.35 -0.35
CA PHE A 109 -1.51 -5.83 -1.65
C PHE A 109 -0.92 -6.92 -2.55
N PRO A 110 -1.34 -7.01 -3.83
CA PRO A 110 -0.72 -7.92 -4.77
C PRO A 110 0.79 -7.66 -4.88
N TYR A 111 1.60 -8.72 -4.80
CA TYR A 111 3.06 -8.57 -4.69
C TYR A 111 3.70 -7.89 -5.91
N ASN A 112 3.16 -8.14 -7.09
CA ASN A 112 3.67 -7.60 -8.36
C ASN A 112 3.47 -6.08 -8.51
N ILE A 113 2.54 -5.47 -7.76
CA ILE A 113 2.23 -4.03 -7.84
C ILE A 113 2.39 -3.29 -6.51
N SER A 114 2.83 -3.96 -5.44
CA SER A 114 2.93 -3.35 -4.11
C SER A 114 3.75 -2.05 -4.09
N SER A 115 4.87 -2.01 -4.80
CA SER A 115 5.67 -0.78 -4.93
C SER A 115 4.92 0.35 -5.65
N GLN A 116 4.13 0.03 -6.67
CA GLN A 116 3.31 1.01 -7.39
C GLN A 116 2.19 1.57 -6.52
N ILE A 117 1.59 0.72 -5.66
CA ILE A 117 0.60 1.16 -4.66
C ILE A 117 1.23 2.17 -3.72
N PHE A 118 2.43 1.91 -3.19
CA PHE A 118 3.12 2.87 -2.32
C PHE A 118 3.54 4.16 -3.03
N PHE A 119 3.91 4.11 -4.31
CA PHE A 119 4.14 5.32 -5.09
C PHE A 119 2.85 6.13 -5.23
N LYS A 120 1.70 5.49 -5.48
CA LYS A 120 0.41 6.16 -5.54
C LYS A 120 0.00 6.76 -4.19
N VAL A 121 0.27 6.07 -3.08
CA VAL A 121 0.10 6.62 -1.73
C VAL A 121 0.96 7.87 -1.55
N LEU A 122 2.23 7.82 -1.95
CA LEU A 122 3.15 8.96 -1.88
C LEU A 122 2.70 10.16 -2.73
N GLU A 123 2.22 9.91 -3.94
CA GLU A 123 1.70 10.95 -4.85
C GLU A 123 0.45 11.65 -4.30
N ASN A 124 -0.31 10.96 -3.45
CA ASN A 124 -1.52 11.46 -2.80
C ASN A 124 -1.34 11.64 -1.27
N ARG A 125 -0.10 11.90 -0.81
CA ARG A 125 0.24 11.98 0.61
C ARG A 125 -0.51 13.05 1.40
N ASP A 126 -0.98 14.06 0.73
CA ASP A 126 -1.83 15.12 1.29
C ASP A 126 -3.26 14.64 1.60
N LEU A 127 -3.73 13.59 0.92
CA LEU A 127 -5.03 12.95 1.15
C LEU A 127 -4.94 11.71 2.03
N ILE A 128 -3.77 11.04 2.07
CA ILE A 128 -3.61 9.75 2.72
C ILE A 128 -2.75 9.89 3.98
N PRO A 129 -3.35 10.13 5.16
CA PRO A 129 -2.61 10.24 6.41
C PRO A 129 -2.05 8.89 6.89
N GLU A 130 -2.64 7.78 6.48
CA GLU A 130 -2.26 6.45 6.94
C GLU A 130 -2.51 5.37 5.88
N CYS A 131 -1.57 4.42 5.79
CA CYS A 131 -1.69 3.24 4.93
C CYS A 131 -1.22 2.00 5.69
N VAL A 132 -2.04 0.95 5.74
CA VAL A 132 -1.67 -0.37 6.28
C VAL A 132 -1.68 -1.39 5.17
N GLY A 133 -0.53 -1.99 4.89
CA GLY A 133 -0.39 -2.94 3.79
C GLY A 133 0.29 -4.24 4.20
N MET A 134 -0.28 -5.38 3.78
CA MET A 134 0.42 -6.65 3.81
C MET A 134 1.09 -6.88 2.46
N ILE A 135 2.40 -7.13 2.48
CA ILE A 135 3.28 -7.23 1.31
C ILE A 135 4.32 -8.33 1.53
N GLN A 136 5.16 -8.62 0.53
CA GLN A 136 6.29 -9.52 0.72
C GLN A 136 7.21 -9.01 1.84
N LYS A 137 7.67 -9.92 2.71
CA LYS A 137 8.52 -9.58 3.87
C LYS A 137 9.78 -8.80 3.46
N GLU A 138 10.43 -9.17 2.37
CA GLU A 138 11.63 -8.47 1.88
C GLU A 138 11.33 -7.00 1.55
N VAL A 139 10.17 -6.74 0.93
CA VAL A 139 9.74 -5.36 0.61
C VAL A 139 9.43 -4.60 1.90
N ALA A 140 8.73 -5.21 2.85
CA ALA A 140 8.42 -4.62 4.15
C ALA A 140 9.67 -4.23 4.93
N VAL A 141 10.66 -5.12 5.01
CA VAL A 141 11.96 -4.84 5.63
C VAL A 141 12.62 -3.65 4.93
N ARG A 142 12.68 -3.67 3.60
CA ARG A 142 13.27 -2.57 2.81
C ARG A 142 12.61 -1.23 3.09
N LEU A 143 11.28 -1.18 3.25
CA LEU A 143 10.55 0.06 3.53
C LEU A 143 10.86 0.62 4.92
N ALA A 144 10.96 -0.24 5.93
CA ALA A 144 11.14 0.14 7.33
C ALA A 144 12.61 0.35 7.73
N GLU A 145 13.56 -0.11 6.92
CA GLU A 145 14.99 0.01 7.23
C GLU A 145 15.46 1.46 7.32
N PRO A 146 16.32 1.79 8.31
CA PRO A 146 16.94 3.09 8.42
C PRO A 146 18.04 3.30 7.37
N PRO A 147 18.46 4.55 7.14
CA PRO A 147 19.64 4.86 6.31
C PRO A 147 20.89 4.08 6.74
N GLY A 148 21.68 3.64 5.74
CA GLY A 148 22.95 2.92 5.97
C GLY A 148 22.84 1.40 5.84
N SER A 149 21.65 0.83 5.82
CA SER A 149 21.46 -0.61 5.58
C SER A 149 21.58 -0.97 4.08
N LYS A 150 21.84 -2.24 3.80
CA LYS A 150 21.85 -2.77 2.43
C LYS A 150 20.45 -2.74 1.79
N GLU A 151 19.44 -2.88 2.58
CA GLU A 151 18.03 -2.94 2.19
C GLU A 151 17.45 -1.56 1.90
N TYR A 152 17.97 -0.49 2.54
CA TYR A 152 17.56 0.89 2.31
C TYR A 152 17.69 1.30 0.85
N GLY A 153 16.61 1.69 0.22
CA GLY A 153 16.54 1.93 -1.22
C GLY A 153 15.66 3.11 -1.61
N ILE A 154 15.43 3.26 -2.92
CA ILE A 154 14.66 4.39 -3.47
C ILE A 154 13.32 4.57 -2.76
N LEU A 155 12.56 3.50 -2.61
CA LEU A 155 11.22 3.57 -2.01
C LEU A 155 11.28 3.90 -0.52
N SER A 156 12.31 3.39 0.20
CA SER A 156 12.57 3.75 1.60
C SER A 156 12.80 5.25 1.75
N VAL A 157 13.75 5.81 0.97
CA VAL A 157 14.09 7.24 1.00
C VAL A 157 12.86 8.09 0.71
N LEU A 158 12.14 7.77 -0.36
CA LEU A 158 11.02 8.59 -0.82
C LEU A 158 9.83 8.54 0.14
N LEU A 159 9.50 7.38 0.69
CA LEU A 159 8.40 7.25 1.64
C LEU A 159 8.76 7.85 3.00
N GLN A 160 9.96 7.56 3.53
CA GLN A 160 10.38 8.06 4.84
C GLN A 160 10.58 9.59 4.88
N ALA A 161 10.66 10.26 3.74
CA ALA A 161 10.63 11.72 3.68
C ALA A 161 9.31 12.31 4.22
N TRP A 162 8.19 11.59 4.12
CA TRP A 162 6.87 12.08 4.51
C TRP A 162 6.05 11.13 5.39
N TYR A 163 6.54 9.90 5.62
CA TYR A 163 5.87 8.89 6.45
C TYR A 163 6.84 8.27 7.43
N ASP A 164 6.39 8.06 8.66
CA ASP A 164 6.98 7.10 9.58
C ASP A 164 6.48 5.71 9.18
N ILE A 165 7.41 4.77 9.04
CA ILE A 165 7.11 3.42 8.58
C ILE A 165 7.40 2.43 9.68
N GLU A 166 6.37 1.68 10.09
CA GLU A 166 6.46 0.63 11.10
C GLU A 166 6.32 -0.75 10.47
N TYR A 167 7.26 -1.64 10.78
CA TYR A 167 7.14 -3.07 10.52
C TYR A 167 6.34 -3.69 11.67
N LEU A 168 5.08 -4.06 11.44
CA LEU A 168 4.19 -4.48 12.51
C LEU A 168 4.39 -5.94 12.90
N PHE A 169 4.31 -6.86 11.93
CA PHE A 169 4.50 -8.29 12.15
C PHE A 169 4.71 -9.07 10.86
N THR A 170 5.35 -10.23 11.00
CA THR A 170 5.53 -11.22 9.93
C THR A 170 4.30 -12.11 9.81
N VAL A 171 3.96 -12.52 8.58
CA VAL A 171 2.87 -13.43 8.25
C VAL A 171 3.44 -14.62 7.47
N ASN A 172 3.11 -15.85 7.93
CA ASN A 172 3.58 -17.07 7.28
C ASN A 172 2.81 -17.33 5.98
N GLU A 173 3.48 -18.00 5.05
CA GLU A 173 2.92 -18.39 3.75
C GLU A 173 1.74 -19.36 3.86
N THR A 174 1.67 -20.13 4.94
CA THR A 174 0.63 -21.16 5.16
C THR A 174 -0.78 -20.62 5.38
N VAL A 175 -0.90 -19.32 5.66
CA VAL A 175 -2.21 -18.66 5.89
C VAL A 175 -2.84 -18.10 4.61
N PHE A 176 -2.29 -18.47 3.46
CA PHE A 176 -2.80 -18.04 2.14
C PHE A 176 -3.23 -19.23 1.28
N ASN A 177 -4.17 -18.98 0.39
CA ASN A 177 -4.58 -19.93 -0.66
C ASN A 177 -4.59 -19.23 -2.04
N PRO A 178 -3.74 -19.65 -3.00
CA PRO A 178 -2.60 -20.54 -2.83
C PRO A 178 -1.49 -19.92 -1.99
N PRO A 179 -0.67 -20.71 -1.29
CA PRO A 179 0.44 -20.18 -0.51
C PRO A 179 1.51 -19.55 -1.42
N PRO A 180 2.03 -18.34 -1.08
CA PRO A 180 3.17 -17.75 -1.77
C PRO A 180 4.45 -18.52 -1.45
N LYS A 181 5.51 -18.27 -2.25
CA LYS A 181 6.83 -18.86 -2.02
C LYS A 181 7.65 -18.18 -0.93
N VAL A 182 7.19 -17.03 -0.44
CA VAL A 182 7.90 -16.16 0.51
C VAL A 182 6.93 -15.70 1.60
N LYS A 183 7.47 -15.41 2.78
CA LYS A 183 6.70 -14.80 3.87
C LYS A 183 6.22 -13.41 3.51
N SER A 184 5.11 -13.03 4.10
CA SER A 184 4.60 -11.67 4.07
C SER A 184 4.94 -10.92 5.35
N ALA A 185 4.72 -9.63 5.33
CA ALA A 185 4.70 -8.82 6.53
C ALA A 185 3.71 -7.67 6.37
N VAL A 186 3.23 -7.17 7.48
CA VAL A 186 2.35 -6.01 7.54
C VAL A 186 3.17 -4.81 7.96
N VAL A 187 3.03 -3.73 7.20
CA VAL A 187 3.62 -2.42 7.48
C VAL A 187 2.54 -1.38 7.67
N ARG A 188 2.81 -0.39 8.51
CA ARG A 188 2.02 0.81 8.66
C ARG A 188 2.85 2.02 8.27
N LEU A 189 2.29 2.85 7.41
CA LEU A 189 2.80 4.16 7.05
C LEU A 189 1.90 5.20 7.72
N HIS A 190 2.47 6.12 8.48
CA HIS A 190 1.76 7.25 9.09
C HIS A 190 2.45 8.55 8.72
N ARG A 191 1.68 9.59 8.33
CA ARG A 191 2.25 10.90 7.99
C ARG A 191 3.05 11.47 9.16
N ASN A 192 4.30 11.87 8.89
CA ASN A 192 5.24 12.34 9.90
C ASN A 192 5.18 13.87 10.15
N GLY A 193 4.18 14.55 9.59
CA GLY A 193 4.01 16.00 9.76
C GLY A 193 4.87 16.87 8.84
N VAL A 194 5.72 16.29 7.99
CA VAL A 194 6.46 17.03 6.97
C VAL A 194 5.54 17.35 5.80
N ASP A 195 5.14 18.61 5.65
CA ASP A 195 4.29 19.05 4.55
C ASP A 195 5.11 19.24 3.27
N ARG A 196 6.26 19.90 3.39
CA ARG A 196 7.17 20.22 2.28
C ARG A 196 8.62 20.02 2.70
N LEU A 197 9.45 19.56 1.75
CA LEU A 197 10.90 19.52 1.95
C LEU A 197 11.52 20.91 1.74
N ASP A 198 12.67 21.16 2.35
CA ASP A 198 13.46 22.39 2.18
C ASP A 198 14.21 22.44 0.83
N CYS A 199 13.68 21.73 -0.20
CA CYS A 199 14.26 21.68 -1.53
C CYS A 199 13.17 21.44 -2.59
N ASP A 200 13.52 21.55 -3.87
CA ASP A 200 12.64 21.13 -4.97
C ASP A 200 12.39 19.62 -4.90
N GLU A 201 11.14 19.22 -4.62
CA GLU A 201 10.75 17.84 -4.43
C GLU A 201 10.88 17.00 -5.72
N ARG A 202 10.71 17.60 -6.90
CA ARG A 202 10.93 16.91 -8.19
C ARG A 202 12.40 16.61 -8.39
N LEU A 203 13.26 17.57 -8.04
CA LEU A 203 14.70 17.39 -8.07
C LEU A 203 15.13 16.33 -7.03
N PHE A 204 14.60 16.38 -5.82
CA PHE A 204 14.82 15.37 -4.78
C PHE A 204 14.55 13.95 -5.29
N VAL A 205 13.36 13.72 -5.87
CA VAL A 205 12.99 12.41 -6.45
C VAL A 205 13.97 11.98 -7.55
N ARG A 206 14.37 12.90 -8.44
CA ARG A 206 15.33 12.60 -9.51
C ARG A 206 16.71 12.25 -8.96
N VAL A 207 17.21 12.99 -7.98
CA VAL A 207 18.50 12.73 -7.32
C VAL A 207 18.48 11.37 -6.62
N VAL A 208 17.43 11.06 -5.86
CA VAL A 208 17.26 9.75 -5.20
C VAL A 208 17.27 8.60 -6.22
N LYS A 209 16.46 8.71 -7.27
CA LYS A 209 16.42 7.68 -8.33
C LYS A 209 17.76 7.50 -9.03
N ALA A 210 18.46 8.58 -9.36
CA ALA A 210 19.78 8.53 -9.98
C ALA A 210 20.83 7.89 -9.05
N SER A 211 20.83 8.27 -7.78
CA SER A 211 21.79 7.80 -6.78
C SER A 211 21.63 6.31 -6.48
N PHE A 212 20.42 5.86 -6.25
CA PHE A 212 20.12 4.47 -5.88
C PHE A 212 19.98 3.52 -7.08
N GLY A 213 19.68 4.03 -8.27
CA GLY A 213 19.55 3.22 -9.49
C GLY A 213 20.84 2.52 -9.90
N GLN A 214 21.99 3.03 -9.47
CA GLN A 214 23.32 2.45 -9.78
C GLN A 214 24.16 2.26 -8.51
N ARG A 215 23.61 1.61 -7.49
CA ARG A 215 24.20 1.46 -6.13
C ARG A 215 25.67 1.02 -6.07
N ARG A 216 26.17 0.30 -7.08
CA ARG A 216 27.58 -0.17 -7.13
C ARG A 216 28.53 0.82 -7.81
N LYS A 217 28.03 1.91 -8.37
CA LYS A 217 28.85 2.98 -8.96
C LYS A 217 29.06 4.11 -7.98
N MET A 218 30.14 4.84 -8.17
CA MET A 218 30.39 6.08 -7.41
C MET A 218 29.23 7.05 -7.68
N LEU A 219 28.76 7.71 -6.64
CA LEU A 219 27.64 8.66 -6.69
C LEU A 219 27.83 9.74 -7.76
N ARG A 220 29.05 10.28 -7.88
CA ARG A 220 29.43 11.25 -8.93
C ARG A 220 29.07 10.74 -10.34
N ASN A 221 29.37 9.48 -10.64
CA ASN A 221 29.10 8.90 -11.96
C ASN A 221 27.61 8.70 -12.21
N SER A 222 26.88 8.31 -11.17
CA SER A 222 25.42 8.11 -11.26
C SER A 222 24.69 9.44 -11.47
N LEU A 223 25.10 10.48 -10.76
CA LEU A 223 24.53 11.83 -10.89
C LEU A 223 24.93 12.46 -12.22
N ARG A 224 26.20 12.34 -12.67
CA ARG A 224 26.63 12.83 -13.98
C ARG A 224 25.81 12.21 -15.13
N ALA A 225 25.54 10.90 -15.08
CA ALA A 225 24.71 10.23 -16.07
C ALA A 225 23.27 10.75 -16.12
N ALA A 226 22.73 11.24 -15.01
CA ALA A 226 21.35 11.73 -14.90
C ALA A 226 21.19 13.25 -15.15
N PHE A 227 22.24 14.04 -14.86
CA PHE A 227 22.17 15.51 -14.85
C PHE A 227 23.22 16.20 -15.74
N GLY A 228 24.10 15.42 -16.41
CA GLY A 228 25.22 15.97 -17.18
C GLY A 228 26.43 16.31 -16.29
N ASP A 229 27.44 16.93 -16.91
CA ASP A 229 28.61 17.40 -16.19
C ASP A 229 28.21 18.56 -15.26
N PHE A 230 28.48 18.38 -13.98
CA PHE A 230 28.48 19.50 -13.03
C PHE A 230 29.72 20.33 -13.36
N GLY A 231 29.54 21.48 -14.03
CA GLY A 231 30.62 22.40 -14.31
C GLY A 231 31.41 22.66 -13.03
N GLY A 232 32.71 22.45 -13.10
CA GLY A 232 33.66 22.77 -12.05
C GLY A 232 33.84 24.27 -11.94
#